data_e3aef77f9cbc90ace267a2871a8ce8d6
#
_entry.id   e3aef77f9cbc90ace267a2871a8ce8d6
#
_cell.length_a   1.000
_cell.length_b   1.000
_cell.length_c   1.000
_cell.angle_alpha   90.00
_cell.angle_beta   90.00
_cell.angle_gamma   90.00
#
_symmetry.space_group_name_H-M   'P 1'
#
loop_
_entity.id
_entity.type
_entity.pdbx_description
1 polymer ?
#
loop_
_entity_poly.entity_id
_entity_poly.type
_entity_poly.pdbx_seq_one_letter_code
_entity_poly.pdbx_strand_id
1 'polypeptide(L)'
;MNPENLNVVRWQQGQVFLLRPGHAPQSLGAGEVSLPENTCLALPSDIVRNLTVPVAPEEVKHLRRALPFMLEESLLEDVSELHFAHAPLRDGLQAVGVVKRATINEWMEEMPEPLRDLPWVTEALCLPWSAGQWTLLFESESVLVRWGEAEGARVEVALLPTLLDSLDSGQDVVVAYGQDEAAARASIPPQFHDQMQWRQGGLSEALLLAE
;
A
#
# COMPACT_ATOMS: atom_id res chain seq x y z
N MET A 1 -11.24 2.89 -9.88
CA MET A 1 -10.45 4.07 -9.49
C MET A 1 -9.50 4.34 -10.63
N ASN A 2 -9.44 5.55 -11.17
CA ASN A 2 -8.50 5.90 -12.25
C ASN A 2 -7.15 6.21 -11.61
N PRO A 3 -6.04 5.53 -11.96
CA PRO A 3 -4.73 5.84 -11.42
C PRO A 3 -4.26 7.25 -11.80
N GLU A 4 -4.68 7.75 -12.97
CA GLU A 4 -4.42 9.12 -13.37
C GLU A 4 -5.12 10.12 -12.42
N ASN A 5 -4.34 11.01 -11.81
CA ASN A 5 -4.82 12.02 -10.86
C ASN A 5 -5.48 11.46 -9.59
N LEU A 6 -5.00 10.33 -9.08
CA LEU A 6 -5.45 9.81 -7.81
C LEU A 6 -5.03 10.74 -6.67
N ASN A 7 -6.01 11.21 -5.89
CA ASN A 7 -5.76 11.91 -4.64
C ASN A 7 -5.75 10.91 -3.49
N VAL A 8 -4.82 11.05 -2.58
CA VAL A 8 -4.66 10.15 -1.44
C VAL A 8 -4.86 10.93 -0.15
N VAL A 9 -5.70 10.44 0.72
CA VAL A 9 -5.83 10.93 2.08
C VAL A 9 -5.11 9.99 3.03
N ARG A 10 -4.26 10.52 3.87
CA ARG A 10 -3.70 9.84 5.05
C ARG A 10 -4.37 10.38 6.30
N TRP A 11 -4.78 9.47 7.17
CA TRP A 11 -5.27 9.81 8.51
C TRP A 11 -4.28 9.25 9.53
N GLN A 12 -3.57 10.13 10.22
CA GLN A 12 -2.50 9.79 11.14
C GLN A 12 -2.63 10.63 12.41
N GLN A 13 -2.67 9.98 13.57
CA GLN A 13 -2.71 10.63 14.89
C GLN A 13 -3.82 11.70 15.00
N GLY A 14 -5.00 11.41 14.46
CA GLY A 14 -6.13 12.33 14.45
C GLY A 14 -6.03 13.49 13.45
N GLN A 15 -4.97 13.55 12.66
CA GLN A 15 -4.78 14.55 11.60
C GLN A 15 -5.06 13.94 10.23
N VAL A 16 -5.63 14.74 9.36
CA VAL A 16 -5.95 14.37 7.97
C VAL A 16 -5.01 15.12 7.03
N PHE A 17 -4.32 14.39 6.18
CA PHE A 17 -3.44 14.93 5.16
C PHE A 17 -3.96 14.55 3.77
N LEU A 18 -4.17 15.55 2.93
CA LEU A 18 -4.47 15.36 1.51
C LEU A 18 -3.18 15.44 0.71
N LEU A 19 -2.87 14.36 -0.02
CA LEU A 19 -1.74 14.26 -0.95
C LEU A 19 -2.29 14.28 -2.38
N ARG A 20 -1.83 15.24 -3.15
CA ARG A 20 -2.19 15.37 -4.57
C ARG A 20 -0.95 15.20 -5.43
N PRO A 21 -1.06 14.61 -6.61
CA PRO A 21 0.08 14.44 -7.52
C PRO A 21 0.85 15.75 -7.71
N GLY A 22 2.14 15.75 -7.40
CA GLY A 22 3.05 16.89 -7.57
C GLY A 22 2.80 18.12 -6.70
N HIS A 23 1.99 17.99 -5.65
CA HIS A 23 1.73 19.09 -4.72
C HIS A 23 2.25 18.74 -3.32
N ALA A 24 2.65 19.77 -2.57
CA ALA A 24 2.98 19.56 -1.16
C ALA A 24 1.76 19.00 -0.38
N PRO A 25 1.99 18.08 0.58
CA PRO A 25 0.93 17.56 1.44
C PRO A 25 0.17 18.70 2.14
N GLN A 26 -1.15 18.64 2.10
CA GLN A 26 -2.02 19.63 2.74
C GLN A 26 -2.65 19.03 3.99
N SER A 27 -2.41 19.64 5.16
CA SER A 27 -3.15 19.29 6.38
C SER A 27 -4.57 19.85 6.28
N LEU A 28 -5.56 18.99 6.52
CA LEU A 28 -6.97 19.35 6.56
C LEU A 28 -7.41 19.46 8.02
N GLY A 29 -8.00 20.58 8.41
CA GLY A 29 -8.54 20.78 9.76
C GLY A 29 -9.74 19.86 10.04
N ALA A 30 -10.13 19.77 11.32
CA ALA A 30 -11.28 18.96 11.79
C ALA A 30 -12.66 19.50 11.35
N GLY A 31 -12.70 20.54 10.51
CA GLY A 31 -13.94 21.12 9.96
C GLY A 31 -14.46 20.35 8.75
N GLU A 32 -15.26 20.99 7.92
CA GLU A 32 -15.76 20.41 6.67
C GLU A 32 -14.59 20.01 5.76
N VAL A 33 -14.32 18.70 5.66
CA VAL A 33 -13.31 18.12 4.78
C VAL A 33 -13.93 18.02 3.40
N SER A 34 -13.70 19.05 2.57
CA SER A 34 -14.04 18.97 1.13
C SER A 34 -12.91 18.23 0.42
N LEU A 35 -13.19 17.04 -0.07
CA LEU A 35 -12.24 16.20 -0.78
C LEU A 35 -12.46 16.29 -2.29
N PRO A 36 -11.40 16.31 -3.11
CA PRO A 36 -11.50 16.22 -4.55
C PRO A 36 -12.17 14.90 -5.00
N GLU A 37 -12.71 14.89 -6.21
CA GLU A 37 -13.08 13.65 -6.89
C GLU A 37 -11.82 12.73 -7.03
N ASN A 38 -12.04 11.43 -7.23
CA ASN A 38 -10.99 10.43 -7.34
C ASN A 38 -10.01 10.43 -6.14
N THR A 39 -10.57 10.48 -4.93
CA THR A 39 -9.83 10.41 -3.66
C THR A 39 -10.01 9.04 -3.02
N CYS A 40 -8.93 8.47 -2.50
CA CYS A 40 -8.95 7.28 -1.65
C CYS A 40 -8.35 7.56 -0.27
N LEU A 41 -8.72 6.74 0.70
CA LEU A 41 -8.09 6.71 2.01
C LEU A 41 -6.97 5.67 2.02
N ALA A 42 -5.75 6.10 2.30
CA ALA A 42 -4.60 5.23 2.45
C ALA A 42 -4.56 4.63 3.86
N LEU A 43 -4.67 3.31 3.95
CA LEU A 43 -4.53 2.57 5.19
C LEU A 43 -3.06 2.23 5.45
N PRO A 44 -2.61 2.21 6.71
CA PRO A 44 -1.24 1.85 7.06
C PRO A 44 -0.87 0.45 6.59
N SER A 45 0.23 0.33 5.84
CA SER A 45 0.68 -0.94 5.21
C SER A 45 1.50 -1.84 6.15
N ASP A 46 1.70 -1.45 7.40
CA ASP A 46 2.21 -2.27 8.49
C ASP A 46 1.10 -3.02 9.24
N ILE A 47 -0.15 -2.56 9.10
CA ILE A 47 -1.32 -3.12 9.79
C ILE A 47 -2.17 -3.97 8.81
N VAL A 48 -2.25 -3.60 7.54
CA VAL A 48 -3.00 -4.32 6.52
C VAL A 48 -2.05 -5.19 5.70
N ARG A 49 -2.25 -6.49 5.76
CA ARG A 49 -1.50 -7.45 4.93
C ARG A 49 -2.13 -7.54 3.55
N ASN A 50 -1.32 -7.35 2.51
CA ASN A 50 -1.72 -7.49 1.11
C ASN A 50 -1.22 -8.83 0.56
N LEU A 51 -2.12 -9.54 -0.12
CA LEU A 51 -1.86 -10.85 -0.71
C LEU A 51 -2.49 -10.92 -2.11
N THR A 52 -1.90 -11.74 -2.97
CA THR A 52 -2.48 -12.13 -4.26
C THR A 52 -2.84 -13.60 -4.20
N VAL A 53 -4.09 -13.93 -4.56
CA VAL A 53 -4.62 -15.30 -4.49
C VAL A 53 -5.19 -15.70 -5.85
N PRO A 54 -4.76 -16.85 -6.42
CA PRO A 54 -5.40 -17.41 -7.63
C PRO A 54 -6.77 -17.99 -7.25
N VAL A 55 -7.80 -17.65 -8.05
CA VAL A 55 -9.17 -18.10 -7.82
C VAL A 55 -9.82 -18.51 -9.12
N ALA A 56 -10.37 -19.72 -9.18
CA ALA A 56 -11.11 -20.18 -10.35
C ALA A 56 -12.39 -19.33 -10.56
N PRO A 57 -12.77 -19.01 -11.82
CA PRO A 57 -13.92 -18.14 -12.10
C PRO A 57 -15.23 -18.59 -11.43
N GLU A 58 -15.45 -19.88 -11.30
CA GLU A 58 -16.64 -20.46 -10.63
C GLU A 58 -16.64 -20.26 -9.12
N GLU A 59 -15.49 -20.04 -8.49
CA GLU A 59 -15.32 -19.88 -7.05
C GLU A 59 -15.46 -18.42 -6.60
N VAL A 60 -15.27 -17.45 -7.50
CA VAL A 60 -15.29 -16.01 -7.19
C VAL A 60 -16.57 -15.60 -6.45
N LYS A 61 -17.73 -16.16 -6.83
CA LYS A 61 -19.01 -15.86 -6.18
C LYS A 61 -19.08 -16.30 -4.71
N HIS A 62 -18.23 -17.23 -4.30
CA HIS A 62 -18.16 -17.76 -2.93
C HIS A 62 -16.92 -17.28 -2.18
N LEU A 63 -16.04 -16.52 -2.84
CA LEU A 63 -14.71 -16.16 -2.36
C LEU A 63 -14.73 -15.51 -0.97
N ARG A 64 -15.65 -14.58 -0.72
CA ARG A 64 -15.78 -13.93 0.59
C ARG A 64 -15.92 -14.92 1.77
N ARG A 65 -16.54 -16.09 1.53
CA ARG A 65 -16.69 -17.13 2.54
C ARG A 65 -15.52 -18.11 2.56
N ALA A 66 -14.86 -18.28 1.41
CA ALA A 66 -13.76 -19.22 1.25
C ALA A 66 -12.41 -18.64 1.73
N LEU A 67 -12.19 -17.33 1.60
CA LEU A 67 -10.91 -16.66 1.93
C LEU A 67 -10.36 -17.01 3.32
N PRO A 68 -11.14 -17.02 4.42
CA PRO A 68 -10.63 -17.41 5.72
C PRO A 68 -10.01 -18.81 5.72
N PHE A 69 -10.66 -19.77 5.09
CA PHE A 69 -10.18 -21.15 5.01
C PHE A 69 -8.99 -21.31 4.06
N MET A 70 -9.00 -20.58 2.94
CA MET A 70 -7.90 -20.61 1.96
C MET A 70 -6.61 -20.04 2.52
N LEU A 71 -6.70 -19.11 3.46
CA LEU A 71 -5.55 -18.36 3.99
C LEU A 71 -5.17 -18.77 5.42
N GLU A 72 -5.92 -19.67 6.06
CA GLU A 72 -5.72 -20.08 7.45
C GLU A 72 -4.27 -20.52 7.73
N GLU A 73 -3.68 -21.34 6.84
CA GLU A 73 -2.29 -21.81 6.99
C GLU A 73 -1.23 -20.73 6.72
N SER A 74 -1.62 -19.64 6.05
CA SER A 74 -0.71 -18.53 5.67
C SER A 74 -0.73 -17.36 6.66
N LEU A 75 -1.66 -17.38 7.62
CA LEU A 75 -1.86 -16.33 8.59
C LEU A 75 -1.46 -16.82 9.98
N LEU A 76 -0.90 -15.91 10.78
CA LEU A 76 -0.51 -16.23 12.16
C LEU A 76 -1.65 -16.03 13.16
N GLU A 77 -2.61 -15.18 12.79
CA GLU A 77 -3.77 -14.84 13.63
C GLU A 77 -4.94 -15.80 13.35
N ASP A 78 -5.84 -15.92 14.31
CA ASP A 78 -7.10 -16.62 14.13
C ASP A 78 -7.95 -15.93 13.06
N VAL A 79 -8.30 -16.66 12.00
CA VAL A 79 -9.06 -16.12 10.87
C VAL A 79 -10.44 -15.58 11.28
N SER A 80 -10.99 -16.02 12.41
CA SER A 80 -12.26 -15.51 12.96
C SER A 80 -12.14 -14.06 13.47
N GLU A 81 -10.94 -13.61 13.82
CA GLU A 81 -10.65 -12.25 14.27
C GLU A 81 -10.31 -11.29 13.09
N LEU A 82 -10.16 -11.83 11.88
CA LEU A 82 -9.73 -11.07 10.72
C LEU A 82 -10.90 -10.62 9.85
N HIS A 83 -10.70 -9.48 9.23
CA HIS A 83 -11.50 -8.94 8.13
C HIS A 83 -10.77 -9.16 6.82
N PHE A 84 -11.49 -9.63 5.81
CA PHE A 84 -10.98 -9.88 4.47
C PHE A 84 -11.72 -8.99 3.47
N ALA A 85 -10.98 -8.22 2.70
CA ALA A 85 -11.48 -7.52 1.53
C ALA A 85 -10.80 -8.09 0.28
N HIS A 86 -11.50 -8.12 -0.86
CA HIS A 86 -10.91 -8.59 -2.10
C HIS A 86 -11.39 -7.78 -3.30
N ALA A 87 -10.54 -7.75 -4.34
CA ALA A 87 -10.85 -7.14 -5.62
C ALA A 87 -10.25 -7.98 -6.76
N PRO A 88 -10.89 -8.05 -7.93
CA PRO A 88 -10.36 -8.81 -9.06
C PRO A 88 -9.10 -8.15 -9.61
N LEU A 89 -8.12 -8.97 -9.96
CA LEU A 89 -6.95 -8.66 -10.77
C LEU A 89 -7.05 -9.36 -12.11
N ARG A 90 -6.00 -9.24 -12.93
CA ARG A 90 -5.91 -9.96 -14.22
C ARG A 90 -5.69 -11.46 -14.00
N ASP A 91 -5.91 -12.24 -15.03
CA ASP A 91 -5.56 -13.67 -15.12
C ASP A 91 -6.13 -14.57 -14.01
N GLY A 92 -7.33 -14.24 -13.50
CA GLY A 92 -7.97 -15.03 -12.45
C GLY A 92 -7.38 -14.83 -11.05
N LEU A 93 -6.54 -13.82 -10.88
CA LEU A 93 -6.01 -13.43 -9.58
C LEU A 93 -6.97 -12.52 -8.84
N GLN A 94 -6.89 -12.54 -7.52
CA GLN A 94 -7.59 -11.63 -6.62
C GLN A 94 -6.59 -10.93 -5.71
N ALA A 95 -6.69 -9.61 -5.62
CA ALA A 95 -6.08 -8.86 -4.54
C ALA A 95 -6.84 -9.12 -3.25
N VAL A 96 -6.16 -9.42 -2.17
CA VAL A 96 -6.77 -9.63 -0.86
C VAL A 96 -6.07 -8.75 0.17
N GLY A 97 -6.86 -7.93 0.86
CA GLY A 97 -6.43 -7.19 2.04
C GLY A 97 -6.93 -7.90 3.30
N VAL A 98 -6.02 -8.11 4.26
CA VAL A 98 -6.33 -8.77 5.54
C VAL A 98 -5.95 -7.84 6.68
N VAL A 99 -6.86 -7.63 7.62
CA VAL A 99 -6.66 -6.78 8.80
C VAL A 99 -7.49 -7.28 9.97
N LYS A 100 -7.10 -6.99 11.21
CA LYS A 100 -7.88 -7.34 12.40
C LYS A 100 -9.22 -6.60 12.42
N ARG A 101 -10.31 -7.30 12.75
CA ARG A 101 -11.65 -6.68 12.88
C ARG A 101 -11.68 -5.60 13.95
N ALA A 102 -10.94 -5.80 15.05
CA ALA A 102 -10.82 -4.80 16.10
C ALA A 102 -10.29 -3.47 15.55
N THR A 103 -9.23 -3.52 14.73
CA THR A 103 -8.63 -2.33 14.10
C THR A 103 -9.62 -1.61 13.17
N ILE A 104 -10.40 -2.36 12.36
CA ILE A 104 -11.44 -1.74 11.53
C ILE A 104 -12.48 -1.02 12.40
N ASN A 105 -12.92 -1.64 13.50
CA ASN A 105 -13.91 -1.04 14.39
C ASN A 105 -13.37 0.23 15.06
N GLU A 106 -12.13 0.21 15.56
CA GLU A 106 -11.45 1.38 16.11
C GLU A 106 -11.38 2.53 15.08
N TRP A 107 -10.96 2.21 13.84
CA TRP A 107 -10.94 3.22 12.78
C TRP A 107 -12.31 3.79 12.45
N MET A 108 -13.35 2.95 12.42
CA MET A 108 -14.71 3.42 12.17
C MET A 108 -15.27 4.29 13.30
N GLU A 109 -14.81 4.14 14.52
CA GLU A 109 -15.20 4.97 15.66
C GLU A 109 -14.44 6.31 15.69
N GLU A 110 -13.13 6.30 15.44
CA GLU A 110 -12.24 7.45 15.60
C GLU A 110 -12.14 8.33 14.35
N MET A 111 -12.27 7.72 13.17
CA MET A 111 -12.08 8.40 11.89
C MET A 111 -13.19 9.41 11.62
N PRO A 112 -12.87 10.62 11.11
CA PRO A 112 -13.86 11.58 10.63
C PRO A 112 -14.83 10.97 9.61
N GLU A 113 -16.12 11.28 9.75
CA GLU A 113 -17.19 10.70 8.94
C GLU A 113 -16.95 10.81 7.41
N PRO A 114 -16.48 11.94 6.84
CA PRO A 114 -16.24 12.04 5.40
C PRO A 114 -15.17 11.07 4.86
N LEU A 115 -14.29 10.52 5.72
CA LEU A 115 -13.26 9.58 5.30
C LEU A 115 -13.75 8.13 5.26
N ARG A 116 -14.83 7.82 5.98
CA ARG A 116 -15.39 6.45 6.07
C ARG A 116 -15.99 5.98 4.76
N ASP A 117 -16.51 6.91 3.97
CA ASP A 117 -17.16 6.63 2.69
C ASP A 117 -16.17 6.58 1.50
N LEU A 118 -14.90 6.92 1.72
CA LEU A 118 -13.89 6.83 0.68
C LEU A 118 -13.56 5.36 0.35
N PRO A 119 -13.11 5.07 -0.88
CA PRO A 119 -12.43 3.81 -1.18
C PRO A 119 -11.18 3.67 -0.31
N TRP A 120 -10.99 2.52 0.34
CA TRP A 120 -9.84 2.24 1.19
C TRP A 120 -8.80 1.44 0.40
N VAL A 121 -7.56 1.91 0.42
CA VAL A 121 -6.40 1.28 -0.24
C VAL A 121 -5.22 1.31 0.72
N THR A 122 -4.35 0.33 0.72
CA THR A 122 -3.14 0.39 1.54
C THR A 122 -2.13 1.36 0.95
N GLU A 123 -1.37 2.05 1.79
CA GLU A 123 -0.40 3.08 1.36
C GLU A 123 0.59 2.56 0.32
N ALA A 124 1.10 1.34 0.50
CA ALA A 124 2.04 0.73 -0.43
C ALA A 124 1.45 0.58 -1.84
N LEU A 125 0.14 0.30 -1.95
CA LEU A 125 -0.53 0.20 -3.25
C LEU A 125 -0.84 1.56 -3.89
N CYS A 126 -0.63 2.67 -3.19
CA CYS A 126 -0.65 4.01 -3.76
C CYS A 126 0.65 4.35 -4.52
N LEU A 127 1.74 3.62 -4.30
CA LEU A 127 2.98 3.79 -5.07
C LEU A 127 2.78 3.33 -6.53
N PRO A 128 3.44 3.95 -7.53
CA PRO A 128 3.42 3.47 -8.89
C PRO A 128 4.00 2.05 -8.99
N TRP A 129 3.48 1.25 -9.92
CA TRP A 129 3.97 -0.09 -10.15
C TRP A 129 3.77 -0.50 -11.62
N SER A 130 4.72 -1.21 -12.15
CA SER A 130 4.62 -1.94 -13.43
C SER A 130 5.29 -3.31 -13.30
N ALA A 131 4.98 -4.21 -14.22
CA ALA A 131 5.61 -5.53 -14.22
C ALA A 131 7.14 -5.42 -14.30
N GLY A 132 7.85 -6.16 -13.46
CA GLY A 132 9.32 -6.09 -13.33
C GLY A 132 9.84 -4.90 -12.53
N GLN A 133 8.97 -4.10 -11.90
CA GLN A 133 9.37 -2.95 -11.09
C GLN A 133 9.04 -3.18 -9.61
N TRP A 134 10.02 -2.88 -8.73
CA TRP A 134 9.76 -2.60 -7.33
C TRP A 134 9.79 -1.09 -7.10
N THR A 135 8.90 -0.59 -6.26
CA THR A 135 8.87 0.82 -5.89
C THR A 135 9.01 0.96 -4.38
N LEU A 136 9.97 1.77 -3.96
CA LEU A 136 10.30 2.05 -2.58
C LEU A 136 10.07 3.53 -2.29
N LEU A 137 9.48 3.86 -1.14
CA LEU A 137 9.39 5.23 -0.64
C LEU A 137 9.95 5.28 0.78
N PHE A 138 11.08 5.94 0.95
CA PHE A 138 11.73 6.15 2.24
C PHE A 138 11.06 7.30 3.00
N GLU A 139 10.52 7.00 4.18
CA GLU A 139 9.87 7.95 5.09
C GLU A 139 10.48 7.79 6.49
N SER A 140 11.33 8.72 6.90
CA SER A 140 11.99 8.70 8.23
C SER A 140 12.63 7.35 8.57
N GLU A 141 12.00 6.56 9.45
CA GLU A 141 12.51 5.27 9.94
C GLU A 141 11.88 4.06 9.22
N SER A 142 10.98 4.29 8.27
CA SER A 142 10.27 3.24 7.54
C SER A 142 10.36 3.41 6.03
N VAL A 143 10.11 2.31 5.33
CA VAL A 143 10.03 2.27 3.87
C VAL A 143 8.71 1.63 3.46
N LEU A 144 7.95 2.31 2.60
CA LEU A 144 6.88 1.67 1.84
C LEU A 144 7.52 0.95 0.66
N VAL A 145 7.16 -0.30 0.48
CA VAL A 145 7.66 -1.15 -0.60
C VAL A 145 6.45 -1.71 -1.37
N ARG A 146 6.42 -1.52 -2.67
CA ARG A 146 5.48 -2.17 -3.58
C ARG A 146 6.25 -3.03 -4.57
N TRP A 147 5.98 -4.35 -4.59
CA TRP A 147 6.67 -5.30 -5.46
C TRP A 147 5.74 -6.05 -6.42
N GLY A 148 4.42 -5.83 -6.29
CA GLY A 148 3.42 -6.48 -7.12
C GLY A 148 2.21 -5.61 -7.41
N GLU A 149 1.32 -6.09 -8.28
CA GLU A 149 0.09 -5.36 -8.64
C GLU A 149 -0.76 -5.08 -7.39
N ALA A 150 -0.87 -6.06 -6.49
CA ALA A 150 -1.58 -5.95 -5.21
C ALA A 150 -0.71 -6.35 -4.02
N GLU A 151 0.60 -6.24 -4.12
CA GLU A 151 1.54 -6.67 -3.10
C GLU A 151 2.45 -5.52 -2.68
N GLY A 152 2.52 -5.31 -1.39
CA GLY A 152 3.32 -4.25 -0.80
C GLY A 152 3.18 -4.23 0.72
N ALA A 153 4.12 -3.58 1.38
CA ALA A 153 4.16 -3.45 2.83
C ALA A 153 4.86 -2.16 3.26
N ARG A 154 4.73 -1.83 4.54
CA ARG A 154 5.59 -0.88 5.25
C ARG A 154 6.52 -1.68 6.15
N VAL A 155 7.81 -1.39 6.11
CA VAL A 155 8.82 -2.01 6.97
C VAL A 155 9.74 -0.94 7.57
N GLU A 156 10.35 -1.24 8.71
CA GLU A 156 11.46 -0.43 9.22
C GLU A 156 12.63 -0.50 8.24
N VAL A 157 13.39 0.61 8.10
CA VAL A 157 14.56 0.67 7.21
C VAL A 157 15.55 -0.46 7.49
N ALA A 158 15.72 -0.84 8.77
CA ALA A 158 16.62 -1.92 9.18
C ALA A 158 16.20 -3.30 8.66
N LEU A 159 14.92 -3.51 8.39
CA LEU A 159 14.37 -4.78 7.89
C LEU A 159 14.29 -4.83 6.35
N LEU A 160 14.50 -3.69 5.67
CA LEU A 160 14.42 -3.62 4.21
C LEU A 160 15.33 -4.64 3.50
N PRO A 161 16.60 -4.84 3.88
CA PRO A 161 17.45 -5.84 3.23
C PRO A 161 16.86 -7.24 3.30
N THR A 162 16.36 -7.65 4.47
CA THR A 162 15.74 -8.96 4.66
C THR A 162 14.48 -9.14 3.81
N LEU A 163 13.65 -8.10 3.72
CA LEU A 163 12.47 -8.13 2.85
C LEU A 163 12.89 -8.31 1.38
N LEU A 164 13.78 -7.45 0.88
CA LEU A 164 14.20 -7.48 -0.53
C LEU A 164 14.86 -8.82 -0.92
N ASP A 165 15.64 -9.41 -0.01
CA ASP A 165 16.27 -10.73 -0.23
C ASP A 165 15.22 -11.87 -0.21
N SER A 166 14.07 -11.69 0.42
CA SER A 166 12.98 -12.69 0.47
C SER A 166 12.05 -12.64 -0.73
N LEU A 167 12.07 -11.54 -1.49
CA LEU A 167 11.25 -11.39 -2.69
C LEU A 167 11.89 -12.15 -3.87
N ASP A 168 11.06 -12.76 -4.69
CA ASP A 168 11.55 -13.39 -5.92
C ASP A 168 12.22 -12.34 -6.82
N SER A 169 13.43 -12.64 -7.28
CA SER A 169 14.26 -11.76 -8.10
C SER A 169 13.79 -11.69 -9.57
N GLY A 170 12.58 -11.21 -9.76
CA GLY A 170 11.99 -11.01 -11.09
C GLY A 170 11.90 -9.54 -11.51
N GLN A 171 12.54 -8.63 -10.74
CA GLN A 171 12.55 -7.20 -11.04
C GLN A 171 13.70 -6.82 -11.98
N ASP A 172 13.37 -5.93 -12.92
CA ASP A 172 14.36 -5.29 -13.81
C ASP A 172 14.81 -3.93 -13.26
N VAL A 173 13.94 -3.29 -12.45
CA VAL A 173 14.13 -1.93 -11.95
C VAL A 173 13.66 -1.80 -10.50
N VAL A 174 14.44 -1.07 -9.69
CA VAL A 174 14.07 -0.61 -8.35
C VAL A 174 13.95 0.91 -8.37
N VAL A 175 12.74 1.44 -8.35
CA VAL A 175 12.50 2.89 -8.26
C VAL A 175 12.40 3.28 -6.79
N ALA A 176 13.30 4.15 -6.34
CA ALA A 176 13.35 4.58 -4.94
C ALA A 176 13.08 6.09 -4.83
N TYR A 177 12.15 6.45 -3.95
CA TYR A 177 11.78 7.81 -3.60
C TYR A 177 12.24 8.15 -2.19
N GLY A 178 12.58 9.41 -1.94
CA GLY A 178 12.92 9.90 -0.59
C GLY A 178 13.60 11.26 -0.63
N GLN A 179 14.17 11.66 0.51
CA GLN A 179 14.86 12.94 0.66
C GLN A 179 16.39 12.78 0.63
N ASP A 180 16.92 11.62 0.97
CA ASP A 180 18.36 11.33 1.07
C ASP A 180 18.72 10.06 0.28
N GLU A 181 19.28 10.26 -0.92
CA GLU A 181 19.70 9.15 -1.79
C GLU A 181 20.82 8.31 -1.16
N ALA A 182 21.76 8.93 -0.47
CA ALA A 182 22.91 8.22 0.09
C ALA A 182 22.48 7.27 1.21
N ALA A 183 21.58 7.74 2.11
CA ALA A 183 21.02 6.92 3.17
C ALA A 183 20.14 5.80 2.60
N ALA A 184 19.31 6.08 1.59
CA ALA A 184 18.50 5.10 0.92
C ALA A 184 19.34 3.99 0.27
N ARG A 185 20.36 4.38 -0.51
CA ARG A 185 21.28 3.46 -1.17
C ARG A 185 22.04 2.58 -0.17
N ALA A 186 22.46 3.14 0.97
CA ALA A 186 23.13 2.40 2.03
C ALA A 186 22.22 1.34 2.68
N SER A 187 20.91 1.52 2.61
CA SER A 187 19.90 0.62 3.18
C SER A 187 19.41 -0.46 2.20
N ILE A 188 19.73 -0.32 0.90
CA ILE A 188 19.37 -1.28 -0.16
C ILE A 188 20.56 -2.23 -0.35
N PRO A 189 20.35 -3.57 -0.42
CA PRO A 189 21.43 -4.52 -0.68
C PRO A 189 22.18 -4.20 -1.98
N PRO A 190 23.54 -4.35 -1.99
CA PRO A 190 24.37 -3.96 -3.14
C PRO A 190 23.99 -4.60 -4.47
N GLN A 191 23.43 -5.80 -4.47
CA GLN A 191 23.00 -6.51 -5.68
C GLN A 191 21.89 -5.76 -6.45
N PHE A 192 21.15 -4.84 -5.82
CA PHE A 192 20.09 -4.06 -6.45
C PHE A 192 20.56 -2.65 -6.86
N HIS A 193 21.79 -2.24 -6.55
CA HIS A 193 22.27 -0.87 -6.80
C HIS A 193 22.32 -0.50 -8.29
N ASP A 194 22.66 -1.44 -9.17
CA ASP A 194 22.75 -1.20 -10.61
C ASP A 194 21.37 -1.03 -11.26
N GLN A 195 20.32 -1.55 -10.63
CA GLN A 195 18.94 -1.48 -11.08
C GLN A 195 18.19 -0.30 -10.44
N MET A 196 18.81 0.39 -9.46
CA MET A 196 18.18 1.45 -8.70
C MET A 196 18.10 2.75 -9.48
N GLN A 197 16.89 3.28 -9.57
CA GLN A 197 16.60 4.63 -10.06
C GLN A 197 16.11 5.48 -8.89
N TRP A 198 16.87 6.53 -8.56
CA TRP A 198 16.51 7.46 -7.51
C TRP A 198 15.60 8.58 -8.04
N ARG A 199 14.63 8.95 -7.23
CA ARG A 199 13.76 10.12 -7.45
C ARG A 199 13.55 10.85 -6.13
N GLN A 200 13.88 12.14 -6.12
CA GLN A 200 13.64 12.95 -4.93
C GLN A 200 12.16 13.25 -4.77
N GLY A 201 11.63 13.04 -3.55
CA GLY A 201 10.24 13.35 -3.22
C GLY A 201 9.60 12.37 -2.27
N GLY A 202 8.34 12.62 -1.97
CA GLY A 202 7.48 11.78 -1.14
C GLY A 202 6.38 11.08 -1.95
N LEU A 203 5.31 10.70 -1.27
CA LEU A 203 4.18 10.01 -1.92
C LEU A 203 3.51 10.90 -2.98
N SER A 204 3.42 12.22 -2.76
CA SER A 204 2.82 13.14 -3.74
C SER A 204 3.58 13.16 -5.07
N GLU A 205 4.90 13.08 -5.04
CA GLU A 205 5.75 13.00 -6.23
C GLU A 205 5.63 11.61 -6.89
N ALA A 206 5.54 10.55 -6.09
CA ALA A 206 5.33 9.20 -6.60
C ALA A 206 3.99 9.06 -7.32
N LEU A 207 2.93 9.71 -6.84
CA LEU A 207 1.60 9.70 -7.47
C LEU A 207 1.57 10.34 -8.87
N LEU A 208 2.52 11.24 -9.22
CA LEU A 208 2.62 11.82 -10.56
C LEU A 208 2.95 10.79 -11.65
N LEU A 209 3.54 9.67 -11.28
CA LEU A 209 4.12 8.68 -12.20
C LEU A 209 3.37 7.35 -12.16
N ALA A 210 2.22 7.32 -11.50
CA ALA A 210 1.27 6.21 -11.57
C ALA A 210 0.48 6.31 -12.89
N GLU A 211 1.15 5.98 -14.02
CA GLU A 211 0.51 5.82 -15.32
C GLU A 211 -0.01 4.40 -15.52
#